data_78e6122ef91e6c02e24256ac9fcc5c74
#
_entry.id   78e6122ef91e6c02e24256ac9fcc5c74
#
_cell.length_a   1.000
_cell.length_b   1.000
_cell.length_c   1.000
_cell.angle_alpha   90.00
_cell.angle_beta   90.00
_cell.angle_gamma   90.00
#
_symmetry.space_group_name_H-M   'P 1'
#
loop_
_entity.id
_entity.type
_entity.pdbx_description
1 polymer ?
#
loop_
_entity_poly.entity_id
_entity_poly.type
_entity_poly.pdbx_seq_one_letter_code
_entity_poly.pdbx_strand_id
1 'polypeptide(L)'
;MEKIKLALQHLDKIISEQDQRAPIFFQDFIKIMSVRPSRVLRNVFQVFHDMMMAYVGEGVDEYPDDPESINFINYDCSKLFVEGADHPFFADRLFANRLINQVDALKRGAQQNKIYIFDGPPGCGKSTFLNNLLKKFEEYTNTEDGFRYETVWRLASKDLGGFVESDTIPIMDRMLHLLSRSPQNILEPSCESDESCDQEDNKFLDDYSSTYLPENFVEVPCPSHDHPILMIPKNYRRGFLDDLFQNDEFKWNLFTEKEYEWVFHDNPCTICSSLYEALLKKLKSPTKVFEMIYARPYQFNRRLGEGITVFNPGDRPMRQNILTNPMLQTRINGLLKDSNQVKYIYSQYAKTNNGIYTLMDIKSHNIERLIELHNIISEAVHKVEDIEENVNSLFMALMNPEDKKNIQDFQSFSDRIAYINIPYVLDIQTEVNIYRNIFGKHIDECFLPRVLHNFARVIISSRLKTRS
;
A
#
# COMPACT_ATOMS: atom_id res chain seq x y z
N MET A 1 20.75 -21.04 29.69
CA MET A 1 20.36 -19.62 29.86
C MET A 1 21.11 -18.72 28.90
N GLU A 2 22.41 -18.87 28.73
CA GLU A 2 23.25 -18.03 27.86
C GLU A 2 22.83 -18.05 26.35
N LYS A 3 22.52 -19.23 25.82
CA LYS A 3 22.03 -19.40 24.43
C LYS A 3 20.69 -18.70 24.17
N ILE A 4 19.81 -18.64 25.17
CA ILE A 4 18.52 -17.94 25.05
C ILE A 4 18.76 -16.42 25.07
N LYS A 5 19.66 -15.94 25.91
CA LYS A 5 20.04 -14.53 25.97
C LYS A 5 20.68 -14.04 24.67
N LEU A 6 21.56 -14.88 24.09
CA LEU A 6 22.19 -14.57 22.80
C LEU A 6 21.17 -14.54 21.65
N ALA A 7 20.22 -15.50 21.63
CA ALA A 7 19.16 -15.54 20.63
C ALA A 7 18.22 -14.32 20.74
N LEU A 8 17.89 -13.90 21.96
CA LEU A 8 17.08 -12.70 22.20
C LEU A 8 17.84 -11.43 21.80
N GLN A 9 19.13 -11.30 22.13
CA GLN A 9 19.96 -10.17 21.71
C GLN A 9 20.08 -10.07 20.18
N HIS A 10 20.20 -11.21 19.49
CA HIS A 10 20.23 -11.24 18.04
C HIS A 10 18.86 -10.83 17.45
N LEU A 11 17.77 -11.24 18.10
CA LEU A 11 16.42 -10.85 17.72
C LEU A 11 16.19 -9.35 17.93
N ASP A 12 16.64 -8.81 19.09
CA ASP A 12 16.55 -7.38 19.40
C ASP A 12 17.34 -6.54 18.38
N LYS A 13 18.52 -7.02 17.96
CA LYS A 13 19.30 -6.34 16.92
C LYS A 13 18.58 -6.31 15.57
N ILE A 14 18.03 -7.46 15.14
CA ILE A 14 17.26 -7.53 13.90
C ILE A 14 16.01 -6.63 13.96
N ILE A 15 15.31 -6.63 15.08
CA ILE A 15 14.10 -5.82 15.26
C ILE A 15 14.46 -4.33 15.29
N SER A 16 15.52 -3.93 15.98
CA SER A 16 15.98 -2.54 16.03
C SER A 16 16.47 -2.03 14.67
N GLU A 17 17.12 -2.87 13.87
CA GLU A 17 17.51 -2.54 12.49
C GLU A 17 16.28 -2.41 11.57
N GLN A 18 15.19 -3.11 11.86
CA GLN A 18 13.92 -2.96 11.12
C GLN A 18 13.08 -1.75 11.57
N ASP A 19 13.36 -1.19 12.75
CA ASP A 19 12.58 -0.09 13.34
C ASP A 19 13.08 1.31 12.93
N GLN A 20 13.85 1.43 11.84
CA GLN A 20 14.30 2.71 11.22
C GLN A 20 13.15 3.51 10.59
N ARG A 21 11.94 3.38 11.11
CA ARG A 21 10.71 3.99 10.57
C ARG A 21 10.23 5.17 11.39
N ALA A 22 11.14 5.84 12.09
CA ALA A 22 10.82 7.06 12.85
C ALA A 22 10.29 8.14 11.90
N PRO A 23 9.25 8.89 12.28
CA PRO A 23 8.78 10.02 11.50
C PRO A 23 9.88 11.08 11.39
N ILE A 24 10.14 11.54 10.16
CA ILE A 24 11.12 12.59 9.84
C ILE A 24 10.41 13.94 9.69
N PHE A 25 11.13 15.02 9.93
CA PHE A 25 10.60 16.37 9.73
C PHE A 25 10.22 16.64 8.29
N PHE A 26 9.19 17.45 8.07
CA PHE A 26 8.76 17.82 6.72
C PHE A 26 9.90 18.43 5.89
N GLN A 27 10.76 19.23 6.48
CA GLN A 27 11.90 19.83 5.78
C GLN A 27 12.91 18.76 5.30
N ASP A 28 13.17 17.74 6.12
CA ASP A 28 14.08 16.66 5.75
C ASP A 28 13.44 15.74 4.71
N PHE A 29 12.14 15.49 4.81
CA PHE A 29 11.38 14.85 3.74
C PHE A 29 11.52 15.59 2.40
N ILE A 30 11.42 16.93 2.38
CA ILE A 30 11.61 17.73 1.16
C ILE A 30 13.04 17.57 0.62
N LYS A 31 14.07 17.53 1.47
CA LYS A 31 15.45 17.26 1.03
C LYS A 31 15.59 15.88 0.39
N ILE A 32 15.06 14.84 1.04
CA ILE A 32 15.07 13.47 0.48
C ILE A 32 14.35 13.44 -0.87
N MET A 33 13.19 14.10 -0.96
CA MET A 33 12.42 14.21 -2.19
C MET A 33 13.19 14.93 -3.30
N SER A 34 13.96 15.98 -2.98
CA SER A 34 14.77 16.68 -3.98
C SER A 34 15.93 15.84 -4.54
N VAL A 35 16.45 14.89 -3.75
CA VAL A 35 17.54 13.99 -4.18
C VAL A 35 17.03 12.78 -4.95
N ARG A 36 15.89 12.20 -4.55
CA ARG A 36 15.33 10.98 -5.15
C ARG A 36 13.83 11.17 -5.46
N PRO A 37 13.48 12.12 -6.35
CA PRO A 37 12.09 12.51 -6.55
C PRO A 37 11.22 11.39 -7.11
N SER A 38 11.68 10.63 -8.09
CA SER A 38 10.95 9.53 -8.71
C SER A 38 10.62 8.40 -7.73
N ARG A 39 11.42 8.23 -6.68
CA ARG A 39 11.20 7.23 -5.64
C ARG A 39 10.25 7.72 -4.55
N VAL A 40 10.29 9.00 -4.22
CA VAL A 40 9.47 9.60 -3.17
C VAL A 40 8.08 9.96 -3.67
N LEU A 41 7.98 10.57 -4.85
CA LEU A 41 6.71 10.99 -5.44
C LEU A 41 6.03 9.83 -6.17
N ARG A 42 5.51 8.87 -5.40
CA ARG A 42 4.78 7.71 -5.93
C ARG A 42 3.41 7.57 -5.28
N ASN A 43 2.40 7.32 -6.10
CA ASN A 43 1.10 6.84 -5.64
C ASN A 43 1.06 5.30 -5.60
N VAL A 44 -0.05 4.70 -5.16
CA VAL A 44 -0.20 3.25 -5.06
C VAL A 44 -0.01 2.54 -6.41
N PHE A 45 -0.43 3.15 -7.51
CA PHE A 45 -0.34 2.55 -8.86
C PHE A 45 1.10 2.45 -9.34
N GLN A 46 1.92 3.46 -9.05
CA GLN A 46 3.35 3.46 -9.35
C GLN A 46 4.09 2.46 -8.46
N VAL A 47 3.78 2.41 -7.16
CA VAL A 47 4.37 1.41 -6.24
C VAL A 47 3.98 -0.01 -6.64
N PHE A 48 2.74 -0.22 -7.09
CA PHE A 48 2.30 -1.52 -7.59
C PHE A 48 3.04 -1.95 -8.86
N HIS A 49 3.25 -1.02 -9.80
CA HIS A 49 4.07 -1.26 -10.98
C HIS A 49 5.51 -1.61 -10.60
N ASP A 50 6.14 -0.81 -9.73
CA ASP A 50 7.52 -1.02 -9.32
C ASP A 50 7.70 -2.39 -8.64
N MET A 51 6.73 -2.81 -7.81
CA MET A 51 6.69 -4.16 -7.26
C MET A 51 6.66 -5.22 -8.36
N MET A 52 5.78 -5.06 -9.35
CA MET A 52 5.68 -6.03 -10.46
C MET A 52 7.00 -6.13 -11.23
N MET A 53 7.62 -5.00 -11.55
CA MET A 53 8.92 -4.98 -12.23
C MET A 53 10.05 -5.55 -11.38
N ALA A 54 10.04 -5.34 -10.07
CA ALA A 54 11.04 -5.91 -9.16
C ALA A 54 11.01 -7.45 -9.11
N TYR A 55 9.81 -8.04 -9.19
CA TYR A 55 9.66 -9.51 -9.14
C TYR A 55 9.68 -10.19 -10.51
N VAL A 56 9.20 -9.53 -11.57
CA VAL A 56 9.01 -10.14 -12.89
C VAL A 56 10.08 -9.66 -13.89
N GLY A 57 10.56 -8.42 -13.75
CA GLY A 57 11.48 -7.79 -14.71
C GLY A 57 10.83 -7.41 -16.04
N GLU A 58 11.65 -7.01 -16.98
CA GLU A 58 11.21 -6.55 -18.31
C GLU A 58 10.75 -7.69 -19.25
N GLY A 59 11.04 -8.93 -18.86
CA GLY A 59 10.76 -10.09 -19.70
C GLY A 59 11.72 -10.22 -20.90
N VAL A 60 11.47 -11.24 -21.72
CA VAL A 60 12.28 -11.54 -22.92
C VAL A 60 11.36 -11.60 -24.12
N ASP A 61 11.64 -10.77 -25.12
CA ASP A 61 11.04 -10.91 -26.43
C ASP A 61 11.78 -12.04 -27.19
N GLU A 62 11.07 -13.13 -27.48
CA GLU A 62 11.67 -14.29 -28.14
C GLU A 62 11.79 -14.10 -29.66
N TYR A 63 11.09 -13.12 -30.23
CA TYR A 63 11.02 -12.88 -31.69
C TYR A 63 11.14 -11.41 -32.04
N PRO A 64 12.23 -10.70 -31.61
CA PRO A 64 12.35 -9.26 -31.76
C PRO A 64 12.45 -8.80 -33.21
N ASP A 65 12.92 -9.67 -34.11
CA ASP A 65 13.11 -9.38 -35.53
C ASP A 65 11.93 -9.79 -36.42
N ASP A 66 10.90 -10.39 -35.87
CA ASP A 66 9.72 -10.82 -36.60
C ASP A 66 8.65 -9.73 -36.62
N PRO A 67 8.41 -9.04 -37.74
CA PRO A 67 7.40 -8.00 -37.85
C PRO A 67 5.96 -8.51 -37.70
N GLU A 68 5.73 -9.80 -37.82
CA GLU A 68 4.44 -10.43 -37.58
C GLU A 68 4.27 -10.88 -36.11
N SER A 69 5.35 -10.81 -35.34
CA SER A 69 5.30 -11.05 -33.88
C SER A 69 4.36 -10.02 -33.22
N ILE A 70 3.48 -10.52 -32.37
CA ILE A 70 2.52 -9.70 -31.62
C ILE A 70 3.18 -9.06 -30.38
N ASN A 71 4.50 -8.84 -30.37
CA ASN A 71 5.29 -8.39 -29.20
C ASN A 71 4.90 -9.16 -27.92
N PHE A 72 4.89 -10.48 -28.01
CA PHE A 72 4.41 -11.35 -26.96
C PHE A 72 5.60 -11.76 -26.08
N ILE A 73 5.80 -11.00 -25.02
CA ILE A 73 6.96 -11.11 -24.14
C ILE A 73 6.84 -12.34 -23.23
N ASN A 74 7.94 -13.00 -22.97
CA ASN A 74 8.03 -14.09 -22.00
C ASN A 74 8.47 -13.52 -20.66
N TYR A 75 7.51 -13.43 -19.72
CA TYR A 75 7.71 -12.95 -18.36
C TYR A 75 7.91 -14.10 -17.40
N ASP A 76 8.98 -14.07 -16.60
CA ASP A 76 9.17 -15.01 -15.50
C ASP A 76 8.43 -14.52 -14.23
N CYS A 77 7.28 -15.12 -13.97
CA CYS A 77 6.48 -14.80 -12.79
C CYS A 77 6.79 -15.71 -11.58
N SER A 78 7.88 -16.50 -11.60
CA SER A 78 8.18 -17.45 -10.55
C SER A 78 8.42 -16.78 -9.21
N LYS A 79 9.17 -15.69 -9.15
CA LYS A 79 9.43 -14.91 -7.93
C LYS A 79 8.17 -14.30 -7.35
N LEU A 80 7.21 -13.94 -8.22
CA LEU A 80 5.96 -13.29 -7.80
C LEU A 80 4.95 -14.30 -7.24
N PHE A 81 4.83 -15.49 -7.86
CA PHE A 81 3.71 -16.38 -7.58
C PHE A 81 4.10 -17.78 -7.10
N VAL A 82 5.36 -18.21 -7.23
CA VAL A 82 5.78 -19.57 -6.93
C VAL A 82 6.77 -19.61 -5.78
N GLU A 83 7.82 -18.79 -5.81
CA GLU A 83 8.88 -18.78 -4.81
C GLU A 83 8.38 -18.24 -3.47
N GLY A 84 8.54 -19.06 -2.42
CA GLY A 84 8.10 -18.70 -1.06
C GLY A 84 6.58 -18.62 -0.87
N ALA A 85 5.80 -19.09 -1.84
CA ALA A 85 4.35 -19.17 -1.73
C ALA A 85 3.93 -20.47 -1.02
N ASP A 86 3.01 -20.38 -0.05
CA ASP A 86 2.42 -21.56 0.59
C ASP A 86 1.59 -22.39 -0.43
N HIS A 87 0.94 -21.69 -1.35
CA HIS A 87 0.20 -22.23 -2.47
C HIS A 87 0.65 -21.52 -3.75
N PRO A 88 1.50 -22.14 -4.58
CA PRO A 88 1.99 -21.50 -5.79
C PRO A 88 0.90 -21.35 -6.84
N PHE A 89 0.97 -20.24 -7.57
CA PHE A 89 0.16 -19.97 -8.75
C PHE A 89 1.07 -19.92 -9.98
N PHE A 90 0.68 -20.61 -11.04
CA PHE A 90 1.44 -20.68 -12.27
C PHE A 90 0.74 -19.82 -13.33
N ALA A 91 1.30 -18.64 -13.61
CA ALA A 91 0.80 -17.75 -14.65
C ALA A 91 1.15 -18.29 -16.03
N ASP A 92 0.17 -18.39 -16.93
CA ASP A 92 0.46 -18.62 -18.32
C ASP A 92 0.97 -17.33 -19.00
N ARG A 93 1.61 -17.48 -20.14
CA ARG A 93 2.20 -16.39 -20.89
C ARG A 93 1.17 -15.30 -21.27
N LEU A 94 -0.02 -15.71 -21.71
CA LEU A 94 -1.07 -14.78 -22.12
C LEU A 94 -1.60 -13.95 -20.93
N PHE A 95 -1.81 -14.61 -19.80
CA PHE A 95 -2.24 -13.94 -18.57
C PHE A 95 -1.14 -12.97 -18.07
N ALA A 96 0.12 -13.40 -18.07
CA ALA A 96 1.24 -12.55 -17.66
C ALA A 96 1.33 -11.28 -18.51
N ASN A 97 1.25 -11.39 -19.84
CA ASN A 97 1.26 -10.22 -20.73
C ASN A 97 0.08 -9.28 -20.47
N ARG A 98 -1.14 -9.82 -20.29
CA ARG A 98 -2.31 -8.99 -19.96
C ARG A 98 -2.15 -8.26 -18.64
N LEU A 99 -1.62 -8.95 -17.62
CA LEU A 99 -1.39 -8.37 -16.30
C LEU A 99 -0.36 -7.24 -16.36
N ILE A 100 0.80 -7.49 -16.99
CA ILE A 100 1.89 -6.49 -17.09
C ILE A 100 1.44 -5.29 -17.91
N ASN A 101 0.83 -5.48 -19.08
CA ASN A 101 0.32 -4.37 -19.89
C ASN A 101 -0.69 -3.50 -19.11
N GLN A 102 -1.49 -4.12 -18.24
CA GLN A 102 -2.44 -3.39 -17.39
C GLN A 102 -1.72 -2.59 -16.30
N VAL A 103 -0.69 -3.18 -15.71
CA VAL A 103 0.14 -2.53 -14.69
C VAL A 103 0.90 -1.32 -15.27
N ASP A 104 1.42 -1.45 -16.50
CA ASP A 104 2.05 -0.34 -17.22
C ASP A 104 1.08 0.80 -17.52
N ALA A 105 -0.15 0.45 -17.90
CA ALA A 105 -1.20 1.46 -18.11
C ALA A 105 -1.53 2.21 -16.80
N LEU A 106 -1.61 1.51 -15.67
CA LEU A 106 -1.83 2.10 -14.35
C LEU A 106 -0.73 3.09 -13.95
N LYS A 107 0.54 2.72 -14.13
CA LYS A 107 1.68 3.61 -13.86
C LYS A 107 1.55 4.92 -14.62
N ARG A 108 1.26 4.83 -15.93
CA ARG A 108 1.12 6.00 -16.82
C ARG A 108 -0.13 6.86 -16.52
N GLY A 109 -0.83 6.63 -15.42
CA GLY A 109 -2.04 7.38 -15.06
C GLY A 109 -3.29 7.02 -15.87
N ALA A 110 -3.24 5.95 -16.66
CA ALA A 110 -4.38 5.47 -17.41
C ALA A 110 -5.17 4.43 -16.61
N GLN A 111 -6.48 4.45 -16.77
CA GLN A 111 -7.39 3.44 -16.21
C GLN A 111 -7.34 3.28 -14.67
N GLN A 112 -6.87 4.28 -13.94
CA GLN A 112 -6.81 4.25 -12.47
C GLN A 112 -8.21 4.28 -11.82
N ASN A 113 -9.20 4.77 -12.54
CA ASN A 113 -10.60 4.84 -12.12
C ASN A 113 -11.41 3.59 -12.52
N LYS A 114 -10.87 2.39 -12.30
CA LYS A 114 -11.53 1.12 -12.63
C LYS A 114 -11.41 0.10 -11.52
N ILE A 115 -12.35 -0.86 -11.52
CA ILE A 115 -12.23 -2.11 -10.77
C ILE A 115 -11.64 -3.17 -11.71
N TYR A 116 -10.60 -3.83 -11.26
CA TYR A 116 -9.97 -4.95 -11.96
C TYR A 116 -10.57 -6.26 -11.50
N ILE A 117 -11.41 -6.84 -12.34
CA ILE A 117 -12.06 -8.12 -12.04
C ILE A 117 -11.29 -9.26 -12.72
N PHE A 118 -10.66 -10.08 -11.90
CA PHE A 118 -10.02 -11.31 -12.35
C PHE A 118 -11.07 -12.39 -12.47
N ASP A 119 -11.47 -12.66 -13.69
CA ASP A 119 -12.47 -13.68 -13.99
C ASP A 119 -11.85 -14.96 -14.51
N GLY A 120 -12.44 -16.08 -14.12
CA GLY A 120 -11.97 -17.38 -14.57
C GLY A 120 -12.83 -18.49 -14.01
N PRO A 121 -12.77 -19.68 -14.61
CA PRO A 121 -13.60 -20.81 -14.19
C PRO A 121 -13.26 -21.25 -12.75
N PRO A 122 -14.18 -21.95 -12.06
CA PRO A 122 -13.91 -22.54 -10.76
C PRO A 122 -12.67 -23.43 -10.79
N GLY A 123 -11.79 -23.32 -9.80
CA GLY A 123 -10.58 -24.14 -9.71
C GLY A 123 -9.39 -23.72 -10.58
N CYS A 124 -9.43 -22.57 -11.27
CA CYS A 124 -8.27 -22.07 -12.03
C CYS A 124 -7.23 -21.32 -11.17
N GLY A 125 -7.42 -21.24 -9.84
CA GLY A 125 -6.42 -20.64 -8.94
C GLY A 125 -6.59 -19.14 -8.68
N LYS A 126 -7.75 -18.53 -8.97
CA LYS A 126 -8.00 -17.08 -8.75
C LYS A 126 -7.65 -16.59 -7.35
N SER A 127 -8.15 -17.28 -6.33
CA SER A 127 -7.90 -16.89 -4.93
C SER A 127 -6.43 -17.05 -4.55
N THR A 128 -5.77 -18.08 -5.06
CA THR A 128 -4.34 -18.32 -4.88
C THR A 128 -3.52 -17.19 -5.51
N PHE A 129 -3.85 -16.84 -6.76
CA PHE A 129 -3.25 -15.72 -7.47
C PHE A 129 -3.33 -14.42 -6.65
N LEU A 130 -4.55 -14.02 -6.26
CA LEU A 130 -4.77 -12.73 -5.59
C LEU A 130 -4.12 -12.72 -4.19
N ASN A 131 -4.17 -13.83 -3.45
CA ASN A 131 -3.50 -13.92 -2.15
C ASN A 131 -1.98 -13.80 -2.27
N ASN A 132 -1.35 -14.43 -3.27
CA ASN A 132 0.09 -14.31 -3.50
C ASN A 132 0.46 -12.89 -3.92
N LEU A 133 -0.33 -12.28 -4.80
CA LEU A 133 -0.13 -10.90 -5.23
C LEU A 133 -0.16 -9.92 -4.05
N LEU A 134 -1.18 -10.03 -3.18
CA LEU A 134 -1.32 -9.16 -2.00
C LEU A 134 -0.20 -9.40 -0.99
N LYS A 135 0.24 -10.64 -0.80
CA LYS A 135 1.37 -10.97 0.08
C LYS A 135 2.66 -10.34 -0.43
N LYS A 136 2.92 -10.44 -1.74
CA LYS A 136 4.09 -9.82 -2.37
C LYS A 136 4.05 -8.29 -2.35
N PHE A 137 2.87 -7.71 -2.49
CA PHE A 137 2.70 -6.27 -2.34
C PHE A 137 3.01 -5.82 -0.91
N GLU A 138 2.48 -6.52 0.11
CA GLU A 138 2.81 -6.25 1.52
C GLU A 138 4.30 -6.41 1.81
N GLU A 139 4.94 -7.47 1.30
CA GLU A 139 6.38 -7.69 1.43
C GLU A 139 7.18 -6.56 0.80
N TYR A 140 6.87 -6.19 -0.45
CA TYR A 140 7.59 -5.16 -1.20
C TYR A 140 7.45 -3.78 -0.58
N THR A 141 6.23 -3.36 -0.24
CA THR A 141 5.96 -2.03 0.32
C THR A 141 6.57 -1.82 1.71
N ASN A 142 6.96 -2.91 2.37
CA ASN A 142 7.68 -2.86 3.63
C ASN A 142 9.21 -2.90 3.48
N THR A 143 9.75 -2.89 2.25
CA THR A 143 11.19 -2.73 1.97
C THR A 143 11.56 -1.26 1.74
N GLU A 144 12.85 -0.95 1.76
CA GLU A 144 13.33 0.40 1.43
C GLU A 144 12.92 0.84 0.02
N ASP A 145 12.93 -0.07 -0.96
CA ASP A 145 12.57 0.23 -2.34
C ASP A 145 11.08 0.44 -2.55
N GLY A 146 10.27 -0.20 -1.73
CA GLY A 146 8.83 -0.23 -1.90
C GLY A 146 8.05 0.75 -1.04
N PHE A 147 8.62 1.30 0.02
CA PHE A 147 7.84 2.14 0.92
C PHE A 147 7.40 3.46 0.28
N ARG A 148 6.30 3.98 0.79
CA ARG A 148 5.72 5.27 0.47
C ARG A 148 5.60 6.08 1.75
N TYR A 149 5.68 7.40 1.67
CA TYR A 149 5.50 8.25 2.84
C TYR A 149 4.02 8.57 3.09
N GLU A 150 3.66 8.64 4.36
CA GLU A 150 2.40 9.16 4.86
C GLU A 150 2.62 10.33 5.80
N THR A 151 1.59 11.15 5.96
CA THR A 151 1.61 12.32 6.84
C THR A 151 1.27 11.96 8.27
N VAL A 152 2.05 12.47 9.21
CA VAL A 152 1.77 12.42 10.64
C VAL A 152 1.88 13.83 11.21
N TRP A 153 0.94 14.24 12.02
CA TRP A 153 0.97 15.51 12.72
C TRP A 153 1.49 15.33 14.13
N ARG A 154 2.43 16.16 14.57
CA ARG A 154 2.90 16.24 15.95
C ARG A 154 2.59 17.62 16.48
N LEU A 155 1.48 17.73 17.20
CA LEU A 155 0.96 18.98 17.73
C LEU A 155 1.65 19.32 19.05
N ALA A 156 2.60 20.26 19.02
CA ALA A 156 3.35 20.68 20.20
C ALA A 156 2.45 21.48 21.15
N SER A 157 2.31 21.00 22.38
CA SER A 157 1.46 21.65 23.39
C SER A 157 1.94 23.06 23.75
N LYS A 158 3.24 23.31 23.73
CA LYS A 158 3.85 24.63 24.03
C LYS A 158 3.40 25.70 23.03
N ASP A 159 3.36 25.36 21.74
CA ASP A 159 3.05 26.32 20.66
C ASP A 159 1.55 26.60 20.55
N LEU A 160 0.74 25.68 21.04
CA LEU A 160 -0.73 25.74 20.98
C LEU A 160 -1.38 26.24 22.28
N GLY A 161 -0.61 26.75 23.24
CA GLY A 161 -1.12 27.36 24.47
C GLY A 161 -1.25 26.41 25.65
N GLY A 162 -0.48 25.31 25.63
CA GLY A 162 -0.35 24.34 26.70
C GLY A 162 -1.62 23.58 27.06
N PHE A 163 -1.46 22.34 27.51
CA PHE A 163 -2.49 21.78 28.40
C PHE A 163 -2.48 22.63 29.67
N VAL A 164 -3.59 23.23 30.01
CA VAL A 164 -3.83 23.54 31.42
C VAL A 164 -3.81 22.17 32.08
N GLU A 165 -2.88 21.93 32.99
CA GLU A 165 -2.92 20.79 33.88
C GLU A 165 -4.25 20.78 34.61
N SER A 166 -5.28 20.29 33.98
CA SER A 166 -6.45 19.81 34.67
C SER A 166 -6.08 18.42 35.15
N ASP A 167 -6.11 18.21 36.46
CA ASP A 167 -5.72 17.05 37.25
C ASP A 167 -6.36 15.70 36.90
N THR A 168 -6.73 15.50 35.63
CA THR A 168 -7.37 14.27 35.13
C THR A 168 -6.74 13.75 33.84
N ILE A 169 -5.42 13.55 33.88
CA ILE A 169 -4.87 12.50 33.01
C ILE A 169 -5.21 11.18 33.67
N PRO A 170 -6.04 10.31 33.03
CA PRO A 170 -6.35 9.02 33.62
C PRO A 170 -5.05 8.30 33.99
N ILE A 171 -5.01 7.70 35.17
CA ILE A 171 -3.87 6.89 35.67
C ILE A 171 -3.39 5.89 34.61
N MET A 172 -4.27 5.47 33.75
CA MET A 172 -4.01 4.59 32.61
C MET A 172 -3.10 5.20 31.54
N ASP A 173 -3.19 6.50 31.28
CA ASP A 173 -2.32 7.21 30.31
C ASP A 173 -0.90 7.37 30.87
N ARG A 174 -0.76 7.57 32.18
CA ARG A 174 0.52 7.52 32.89
C ARG A 174 1.13 6.12 32.88
N MET A 175 0.33 5.08 33.02
CA MET A 175 0.78 3.69 32.94
C MET A 175 1.23 3.32 31.52
N LEU A 176 0.48 3.71 30.50
CA LEU A 176 0.87 3.50 29.09
C LEU A 176 2.14 4.27 28.74
N HIS A 177 2.31 5.49 29.23
CA HIS A 177 3.52 6.28 29.05
C HIS A 177 4.75 5.70 29.80
N LEU A 178 4.52 5.03 30.94
CA LEU A 178 5.56 4.32 31.69
C LEU A 178 5.92 2.98 31.05
N LEU A 179 4.95 2.30 30.43
CA LEU A 179 5.17 1.03 29.70
C LEU A 179 5.81 1.23 28.33
N SER A 180 5.64 2.41 27.72
CA SER A 180 6.30 2.77 26.44
C SER A 180 7.73 3.30 26.64
N ARG A 181 8.16 3.60 27.85
CA ARG A 181 9.55 3.85 28.18
C ARG A 181 10.27 2.51 28.37
N SER A 182 10.76 1.92 27.29
CA SER A 182 11.86 0.96 27.37
C SER A 182 13.02 1.58 28.12
N PRO A 183 13.69 0.85 29.02
CA PRO A 183 14.83 1.37 29.75
C PRO A 183 16.07 1.36 28.84
N GLN A 184 16.20 2.37 28.03
CA GLN A 184 17.43 2.65 27.28
C GLN A 184 18.02 3.96 27.79
N ASN A 185 18.71 3.85 28.89
CA ASN A 185 19.78 4.77 29.25
C ASN A 185 20.43 4.29 30.54
N ILE A 186 21.33 3.35 30.45
CA ILE A 186 22.49 3.17 31.35
C ILE A 186 23.47 2.24 30.58
N LEU A 187 24.64 2.80 30.31
CA LEU A 187 25.91 2.19 29.91
C LEU A 187 26.42 2.60 28.53
N GLU A 188 27.14 3.71 28.53
CA GLU A 188 28.30 3.83 27.65
C GLU A 188 29.38 2.84 28.12
N PRO A 189 30.11 2.24 27.20
CA PRO A 189 31.55 2.39 27.26
C PRO A 189 32.17 2.68 25.88
N SER A 190 33.06 3.68 25.94
CA SER A 190 34.11 3.94 24.98
C SER A 190 34.93 2.70 24.64
N CYS A 191 35.20 2.46 23.37
CA CYS A 191 36.49 1.96 22.88
C CYS A 191 36.61 2.13 21.34
N GLU A 192 37.69 2.80 21.00
CA GLU A 192 38.24 2.98 19.66
C GLU A 192 38.64 1.64 19.03
N SER A 193 38.42 1.47 17.74
CA SER A 193 39.43 0.90 16.80
C SER A 193 38.91 0.91 15.37
N ASP A 194 39.80 1.40 14.51
CA ASP A 194 39.77 1.51 13.06
C ASP A 194 39.33 0.22 12.34
N GLU A 195 38.50 0.38 11.27
CA GLU A 195 38.82 -0.20 9.98
C GLU A 195 37.87 0.35 8.91
N SER A 196 38.50 0.90 7.89
CA SER A 196 37.94 1.51 6.69
C SER A 196 37.41 0.47 5.69
N CYS A 197 36.27 0.70 5.07
CA CYS A 197 35.99 0.72 3.64
C CYS A 197 34.52 0.43 3.33
N ASP A 198 33.98 1.20 2.40
CA ASP A 198 32.72 0.99 1.68
C ASP A 198 31.40 1.26 2.45
N GLN A 199 31.21 2.49 2.93
CA GLN A 199 29.95 2.97 3.53
C GLN A 199 29.66 4.44 3.19
N GLU A 200 29.72 4.85 1.94
CA GLU A 200 29.33 6.22 1.60
C GLU A 200 27.82 6.40 1.33
N ASP A 201 27.09 5.34 0.96
CA ASP A 201 25.67 5.47 0.62
C ASP A 201 24.69 5.35 1.81
N ASN A 202 25.10 4.78 2.95
CA ASN A 202 24.23 4.64 4.12
C ASN A 202 24.35 5.80 5.13
N LYS A 203 25.36 6.64 5.00
CA LYS A 203 25.58 7.75 5.95
C LYS A 203 24.55 8.88 5.84
N PHE A 204 23.82 8.98 4.74
CA PHE A 204 22.83 10.04 4.54
C PHE A 204 21.55 9.87 5.39
N LEU A 205 21.23 8.66 5.84
CA LEU A 205 20.03 8.39 6.64
C LEU A 205 20.30 8.48 8.17
N ASP A 206 21.51 8.20 8.62
CA ASP A 206 21.87 8.18 10.05
C ASP A 206 22.08 9.57 10.67
N ASP A 207 22.43 10.60 9.87
CA ASP A 207 22.67 11.96 10.35
C ASP A 207 21.39 12.76 10.65
N TYR A 208 20.20 12.25 10.29
CA TYR A 208 18.93 12.97 10.46
C TYR A 208 18.15 12.58 11.72
N SER A 209 18.64 11.65 12.54
CA SER A 209 17.89 11.12 13.68
C SER A 209 18.00 11.93 14.98
N SER A 210 18.75 13.02 15.01
CA SER A 210 19.01 13.76 16.24
C SER A 210 18.57 15.22 16.21
N THR A 211 17.26 15.49 16.12
CA THR A 211 16.82 16.87 16.35
C THR A 211 15.46 16.95 17.03
N TYR A 212 15.51 17.37 18.31
CA TYR A 212 14.44 17.97 19.11
C TYR A 212 13.02 17.41 18.91
N LEU A 213 12.74 16.25 19.48
CA LEU A 213 11.38 15.87 19.79
C LEU A 213 10.86 16.84 20.87
N PRO A 214 9.77 17.57 20.64
CA PRO A 214 9.14 18.36 21.71
C PRO A 214 8.70 17.38 22.80
N GLU A 215 9.12 17.60 24.03
CA GLU A 215 8.89 16.71 25.18
C GLU A 215 7.41 16.40 25.44
N ASN A 216 6.49 17.25 24.94
CA ASN A 216 5.04 17.07 25.05
C ASN A 216 4.35 17.41 23.73
N PHE A 217 4.00 16.40 22.97
CA PHE A 217 3.20 16.53 21.73
C PHE A 217 2.07 15.51 21.69
N VAL A 218 1.03 15.82 20.91
CA VAL A 218 -0.02 14.88 20.53
C VAL A 218 0.24 14.45 19.10
N GLU A 219 0.47 13.15 18.90
CA GLU A 219 0.63 12.59 17.58
C GLU A 219 -0.76 12.27 16.98
N VAL A 220 -1.02 12.82 15.79
CA VAL A 220 -2.25 12.61 15.03
C VAL A 220 -1.86 12.00 13.69
N PRO A 221 -1.98 10.68 13.52
CA PRO A 221 -1.73 10.03 12.24
C PRO A 221 -2.81 10.42 11.24
N CYS A 222 -2.44 10.57 9.98
CA CYS A 222 -3.41 10.75 8.90
C CYS A 222 -4.12 9.42 8.63
N PRO A 223 -5.44 9.31 8.82
CA PRO A 223 -6.12 8.04 8.63
C PRO A 223 -6.35 7.68 7.15
N SER A 224 -6.15 8.65 6.24
CA SER A 224 -6.22 8.46 4.79
C SER A 224 -4.85 8.28 4.14
N HIS A 225 -3.79 8.19 4.94
CA HIS A 225 -2.42 7.96 4.47
C HIS A 225 -1.99 8.95 3.37
N ASP A 226 -2.35 10.24 3.56
CA ASP A 226 -2.01 11.30 2.63
C ASP A 226 -0.50 11.43 2.48
N HIS A 227 -0.04 11.60 1.26
CA HIS A 227 1.35 11.86 0.99
C HIS A 227 1.74 13.25 1.52
N PRO A 228 2.92 13.42 2.20
CA PRO A 228 3.28 14.70 2.83
C PRO A 228 3.31 15.89 1.86
N ILE A 229 3.59 15.67 0.57
CA ILE A 229 3.57 16.73 -0.45
C ILE A 229 2.19 17.39 -0.58
N LEU A 230 1.12 16.67 -0.27
CA LEU A 230 -0.25 17.18 -0.34
C LEU A 230 -0.53 18.22 0.75
N MET A 231 0.29 18.28 1.80
CA MET A 231 0.16 19.29 2.85
C MET A 231 0.54 20.70 2.36
N ILE A 232 1.28 20.82 1.26
CA ILE A 232 1.46 22.10 0.58
C ILE A 232 0.14 22.45 -0.11
N PRO A 233 -0.48 23.62 0.18
CA PRO A 233 -1.75 23.98 -0.40
C PRO A 233 -1.70 23.96 -1.94
N LYS A 234 -2.72 23.39 -2.56
CA LYS A 234 -2.80 23.11 -4.00
C LYS A 234 -2.37 24.29 -4.87
N ASN A 235 -2.84 25.50 -4.52
CA ASN A 235 -2.57 26.70 -5.29
C ASN A 235 -1.08 27.11 -5.31
N TYR A 236 -0.30 26.73 -4.31
CA TYR A 236 1.11 27.06 -4.17
C TYR A 236 2.03 25.90 -4.53
N ARG A 237 1.51 24.68 -4.61
CA ARG A 237 2.29 23.45 -4.79
C ARG A 237 3.08 23.47 -6.10
N ARG A 238 2.44 23.94 -7.19
CA ARG A 238 3.10 24.02 -8.50
C ARG A 238 4.31 24.96 -8.47
N GLY A 239 4.14 26.18 -7.93
CA GLY A 239 5.24 27.14 -7.80
C GLY A 239 6.35 26.64 -6.87
N PHE A 240 6.00 26.03 -5.75
CA PHE A 240 6.97 25.44 -4.83
C PHE A 240 7.83 24.35 -5.48
N LEU A 241 7.21 23.44 -6.24
CA LEU A 241 7.94 22.37 -6.95
C LEU A 241 8.74 22.90 -8.12
N ASP A 242 8.26 23.96 -8.78
CA ASP A 242 9.00 24.65 -9.84
C ASP A 242 10.30 25.28 -9.31
N ASP A 243 10.24 25.90 -8.15
CA ASP A 243 11.40 26.49 -7.47
C ASP A 243 12.35 25.40 -6.94
N LEU A 244 11.81 24.28 -6.41
CA LEU A 244 12.61 23.20 -5.85
C LEU A 244 13.42 22.46 -6.91
N PHE A 245 12.84 22.22 -8.08
CA PHE A 245 13.46 21.45 -9.18
C PHE A 245 13.98 22.32 -10.34
N GLN A 246 14.50 23.51 -10.06
CA GLN A 246 14.89 24.49 -11.10
C GLN A 246 15.75 23.95 -12.23
N ASN A 247 16.72 23.07 -11.93
CA ASN A 247 17.72 22.55 -12.86
C ASN A 247 17.71 21.02 -12.97
N ASP A 248 16.64 20.36 -12.60
CA ASP A 248 16.55 18.90 -12.55
C ASP A 248 15.85 18.37 -13.81
N GLU A 249 16.41 17.31 -14.42
CA GLU A 249 15.76 16.61 -15.55
C GLU A 249 14.38 16.05 -15.14
N PHE A 250 14.22 15.64 -13.88
CA PHE A 250 12.96 15.17 -13.36
C PHE A 250 11.85 16.21 -13.43
N LYS A 251 12.18 17.50 -13.40
CA LYS A 251 11.21 18.59 -13.53
C LYS A 251 10.33 18.44 -14.76
N TRP A 252 10.93 18.09 -15.90
CA TRP A 252 10.17 17.90 -17.13
C TRP A 252 9.11 16.79 -16.94
N ASN A 253 9.52 15.63 -16.45
CA ASN A 253 8.63 14.51 -16.21
C ASN A 253 7.52 14.86 -15.22
N LEU A 254 7.88 15.51 -14.11
CA LEU A 254 6.93 15.93 -13.08
C LEU A 254 5.80 16.84 -13.62
N PHE A 255 6.11 17.73 -14.56
CA PHE A 255 5.17 18.73 -15.07
C PHE A 255 4.44 18.30 -16.34
N THR A 256 4.90 17.29 -17.06
CA THR A 256 4.35 16.84 -18.34
C THR A 256 3.74 15.43 -18.29
N GLU A 257 4.30 14.53 -17.49
CA GLU A 257 3.84 13.16 -17.46
C GLU A 257 2.58 12.99 -16.60
N LYS A 258 1.60 12.29 -17.15
CA LYS A 258 0.31 12.06 -16.48
C LYS A 258 0.44 11.28 -15.17
N GLU A 259 1.49 10.48 -15.03
CA GLU A 259 1.75 9.70 -13.82
C GLU A 259 1.96 10.54 -12.56
N TYR A 260 2.39 11.82 -12.72
CA TYR A 260 2.58 12.78 -11.62
C TYR A 260 1.43 13.79 -11.45
N GLU A 261 0.37 13.68 -12.25
CA GLU A 261 -0.77 14.60 -12.23
C GLU A 261 -1.44 14.67 -10.84
N TRP A 262 -1.44 13.55 -10.10
CA TRP A 262 -1.95 13.47 -8.74
C TRP A 262 -1.26 14.44 -7.77
N VAL A 263 0.03 14.72 -7.96
CA VAL A 263 0.78 15.67 -7.14
C VAL A 263 0.16 17.07 -7.18
N PHE A 264 -0.42 17.46 -8.31
CA PHE A 264 -1.01 18.79 -8.53
C PHE A 264 -2.53 18.82 -8.32
N HIS A 265 -3.20 17.72 -8.54
CA HIS A 265 -4.67 17.66 -8.56
C HIS A 265 -5.28 17.14 -7.26
N ASP A 266 -4.60 16.23 -6.55
CA ASP A 266 -5.13 15.65 -5.34
C ASP A 266 -5.15 16.65 -4.18
N ASN A 267 -6.17 16.52 -3.35
CA ASN A 267 -6.30 17.27 -2.10
C ASN A 267 -5.96 16.36 -0.92
N PRO A 268 -5.44 16.90 0.19
CA PRO A 268 -5.35 16.16 1.43
C PRO A 268 -6.74 15.79 1.93
N CYS A 269 -6.82 14.78 2.79
CA CYS A 269 -8.07 14.38 3.43
C CYS A 269 -8.66 15.51 4.27
N THR A 270 -9.94 15.40 4.59
CA THR A 270 -10.67 16.42 5.36
C THR A 270 -10.04 16.68 6.73
N ILE A 271 -9.49 15.62 7.37
CA ILE A 271 -8.81 15.76 8.66
C ILE A 271 -7.53 16.58 8.52
N CYS A 272 -6.67 16.26 7.56
CA CYS A 272 -5.43 16.99 7.32
C CYS A 272 -5.69 18.43 6.88
N SER A 273 -6.68 18.64 6.02
CA SER A 273 -7.07 19.99 5.59
C SER A 273 -7.58 20.85 6.74
N SER A 274 -8.48 20.30 7.58
CA SER A 274 -9.04 21.01 8.72
C SER A 274 -7.99 21.27 9.81
N LEU A 275 -7.05 20.35 10.04
CA LEU A 275 -5.90 20.58 10.93
C LEU A 275 -5.02 21.70 10.42
N TYR A 276 -4.66 21.68 9.13
CA TYR A 276 -3.85 22.74 8.52
C TYR A 276 -4.48 24.11 8.69
N GLU A 277 -5.76 24.25 8.35
CA GLU A 277 -6.50 25.50 8.47
C GLU A 277 -6.62 25.98 9.93
N ALA A 278 -6.95 25.08 10.86
CA ALA A 278 -7.06 25.40 12.27
C ALA A 278 -5.72 25.88 12.86
N LEU A 279 -4.63 25.21 12.51
CA LEU A 279 -3.30 25.58 12.95
C LEU A 279 -2.82 26.87 12.31
N LEU A 280 -3.06 27.07 11.02
CA LEU A 280 -2.70 28.32 10.33
C LEU A 280 -3.44 29.52 10.92
N LYS A 281 -4.72 29.38 11.21
CA LYS A 281 -5.54 30.43 11.87
C LYS A 281 -5.00 30.77 13.26
N LYS A 282 -4.51 29.77 13.99
CA LYS A 282 -3.99 29.93 15.36
C LYS A 282 -2.57 30.48 15.40
N LEU A 283 -1.68 29.93 14.58
CA LEU A 283 -0.25 30.25 14.58
C LEU A 283 0.09 31.45 13.67
N LYS A 284 -0.76 31.75 12.71
CA LYS A 284 -0.60 32.83 11.71
C LYS A 284 0.72 32.74 10.91
N SER A 285 1.34 31.57 10.88
CA SER A 285 2.60 31.33 10.19
C SER A 285 2.58 29.95 9.53
N PRO A 286 2.61 29.85 8.19
CA PRO A 286 2.71 28.57 7.50
C PRO A 286 3.93 27.75 7.91
N THR A 287 5.10 28.40 8.11
CA THR A 287 6.32 27.72 8.51
C THR A 287 6.16 26.96 9.81
N LYS A 288 5.52 27.56 10.81
CA LYS A 288 5.23 26.89 12.08
C LYS A 288 4.26 25.72 11.95
N VAL A 289 3.36 25.78 10.98
CA VAL A 289 2.46 24.67 10.68
C VAL A 289 3.25 23.52 10.06
N PHE A 290 4.16 23.81 9.13
CA PHE A 290 5.02 22.77 8.52
C PHE A 290 5.99 22.12 9.53
N GLU A 291 6.41 22.82 10.58
CA GLU A 291 7.19 22.25 11.68
C GLU A 291 6.43 21.18 12.48
N MET A 292 5.09 21.16 12.40
CA MET A 292 4.24 20.15 13.05
C MET A 292 3.91 18.97 12.13
N ILE A 293 4.33 19.01 10.87
CA ILE A 293 4.11 17.96 9.88
C ILE A 293 5.34 17.06 9.81
N TYR A 294 5.13 15.78 9.87
CA TYR A 294 6.15 14.74 9.76
C TYR A 294 5.79 13.78 8.63
N ALA A 295 6.79 13.23 8.00
CA ALA A 295 6.66 12.15 7.04
C ALA A 295 7.09 10.84 7.69
N ARG A 296 6.30 9.80 7.56
CA ARG A 296 6.59 8.46 8.07
C ARG A 296 6.40 7.46 6.92
N PRO A 297 7.23 6.40 6.82
CA PRO A 297 6.95 5.31 5.90
C PRO A 297 5.60 4.67 6.20
N TYR A 298 4.73 4.59 5.18
CA TYR A 298 3.42 3.96 5.29
C TYR A 298 3.58 2.45 5.45
N GLN A 299 3.05 1.89 6.54
CA GLN A 299 3.12 0.47 6.84
C GLN A 299 1.89 -0.26 6.32
N PHE A 300 2.09 -1.08 5.32
CA PHE A 300 1.03 -1.94 4.81
C PHE A 300 0.90 -3.18 5.68
N ASN A 301 -0.32 -3.46 6.14
CA ASN A 301 -0.60 -4.64 6.96
C ASN A 301 -2.01 -5.18 6.65
N ARG A 302 -2.04 -6.28 5.92
CA ARG A 302 -3.29 -6.94 5.53
C ARG A 302 -4.11 -7.41 6.74
N ARG A 303 -3.45 -7.89 7.80
CA ARG A 303 -4.15 -8.41 9.00
C ARG A 303 -4.85 -7.32 9.78
N LEU A 304 -4.30 -6.11 9.78
CA LEU A 304 -4.89 -4.95 10.44
C LEU A 304 -5.81 -4.15 9.50
N GLY A 305 -5.87 -4.50 8.21
CA GLY A 305 -6.60 -3.75 7.20
C GLY A 305 -5.98 -2.38 6.93
N GLU A 306 -4.68 -2.22 7.17
CA GLU A 306 -3.91 -1.00 6.87
C GLU A 306 -3.37 -1.10 5.45
N GLY A 307 -3.84 -0.23 4.55
CA GLY A 307 -3.42 -0.20 3.15
C GLY A 307 -3.82 -1.41 2.30
N ILE A 308 -4.19 -2.53 2.91
CA ILE A 308 -4.66 -3.72 2.20
C ILE A 308 -5.91 -4.24 2.91
N THR A 309 -7.05 -4.13 2.24
CA THR A 309 -8.32 -4.65 2.74
C THR A 309 -8.84 -5.76 1.86
N VAL A 310 -9.26 -6.86 2.48
CA VAL A 310 -9.79 -8.05 1.79
C VAL A 310 -11.15 -8.41 2.36
N PHE A 311 -12.16 -8.46 1.51
CA PHE A 311 -13.50 -8.92 1.86
C PHE A 311 -13.79 -10.29 1.24
N ASN A 312 -14.16 -11.24 2.09
CA ASN A 312 -14.57 -12.58 1.67
C ASN A 312 -16.09 -12.63 1.48
N PRO A 313 -16.61 -13.61 0.72
CA PRO A 313 -18.06 -13.75 0.47
C PRO A 313 -18.91 -13.85 1.71
N GLY A 314 -18.38 -14.45 2.79
CA GLY A 314 -19.08 -14.65 4.06
C GLY A 314 -19.01 -13.47 5.03
N ASP A 315 -18.20 -12.46 4.73
CA ASP A 315 -18.03 -11.31 5.61
C ASP A 315 -19.32 -10.49 5.62
N ARG A 316 -19.79 -10.12 6.80
CA ARG A 316 -20.99 -9.29 6.92
C ARG A 316 -20.74 -7.91 6.33
N PRO A 317 -21.73 -7.31 5.63
CA PRO A 317 -21.61 -5.91 5.22
C PRO A 317 -21.45 -5.05 6.49
N MET A 318 -20.45 -4.17 6.47
CA MET A 318 -20.27 -3.21 7.58
C MET A 318 -21.41 -2.21 7.52
N ARG A 319 -22.35 -2.31 8.44
CA ARG A 319 -23.52 -1.42 8.50
C ARG A 319 -23.18 0.03 8.81
N GLN A 320 -21.99 0.28 9.38
CA GLN A 320 -21.44 1.61 9.60
C GLN A 320 -19.91 1.53 9.46
N ASN A 321 -19.40 2.10 8.39
CA ASN A 321 -17.96 2.17 8.13
C ASN A 321 -17.28 3.34 8.86
N ILE A 322 -17.86 3.79 9.98
CA ILE A 322 -17.38 4.95 10.72
C ILE A 322 -16.36 4.50 11.76
N LEU A 323 -15.15 4.96 11.63
CA LEU A 323 -14.07 4.75 12.57
C LEU A 323 -13.78 6.08 13.29
N THR A 324 -13.68 6.03 14.61
CA THR A 324 -13.41 7.21 15.45
C THR A 324 -12.40 6.86 16.54
N ASN A 325 -11.67 7.86 16.99
CA ASN A 325 -10.84 7.74 18.18
C ASN A 325 -11.20 8.85 19.18
N PRO A 326 -12.11 8.57 20.13
CA PRO A 326 -12.61 9.58 21.07
C PRO A 326 -11.52 10.21 21.94
N MET A 327 -10.49 9.44 22.32
CA MET A 327 -9.37 9.96 23.12
C MET A 327 -8.55 10.98 22.31
N LEU A 328 -8.24 10.63 21.07
CA LEU A 328 -7.50 11.53 20.19
C LEU A 328 -8.32 12.78 19.86
N GLN A 329 -9.62 12.63 19.58
CA GLN A 329 -10.54 13.74 19.37
C GLN A 329 -10.56 14.71 20.56
N THR A 330 -10.63 14.17 21.78
CA THR A 330 -10.60 15.00 23.00
C THR A 330 -9.29 15.76 23.13
N ARG A 331 -8.15 15.14 22.82
CA ARG A 331 -6.83 15.81 22.84
C ARG A 331 -6.73 16.91 21.80
N ILE A 332 -7.20 16.66 20.57
CA ILE A 332 -7.25 17.67 19.50
C ILE A 332 -8.09 18.87 19.92
N ASN A 333 -9.29 18.61 20.46
CA ASN A 333 -10.20 19.67 20.91
C ASN A 333 -9.57 20.51 22.04
N GLY A 334 -8.89 19.86 22.99
CA GLY A 334 -8.18 20.53 24.08
C GLY A 334 -7.06 21.45 23.59
N LEU A 335 -6.30 21.03 22.58
CA LEU A 335 -5.23 21.83 21.98
C LEU A 335 -5.75 23.00 21.15
N LEU A 336 -6.77 22.76 20.34
CA LEU A 336 -7.35 23.79 19.46
C LEU A 336 -8.30 24.73 20.20
N LYS A 337 -8.81 24.32 21.37
CA LYS A 337 -9.83 25.02 22.16
C LYS A 337 -11.14 25.25 21.37
N ASP A 338 -11.41 24.42 20.39
CA ASP A 338 -12.61 24.43 19.57
C ASP A 338 -12.97 22.99 19.17
N SER A 339 -14.13 22.52 19.58
CA SER A 339 -14.58 21.13 19.36
C SER A 339 -15.08 20.86 17.94
N ASN A 340 -15.30 21.90 17.13
CA ASN A 340 -15.95 21.76 15.83
C ASN A 340 -15.01 21.93 14.62
N GLN A 341 -13.78 22.37 14.83
CA GLN A 341 -12.87 22.65 13.72
C GLN A 341 -12.32 21.38 13.07
N VAL A 342 -12.03 20.34 13.84
CA VAL A 342 -11.46 19.09 13.35
C VAL A 342 -12.28 17.93 13.88
N LYS A 343 -12.87 17.16 12.96
CA LYS A 343 -13.57 15.91 13.30
C LYS A 343 -12.71 14.72 12.88
N TYR A 344 -12.21 13.95 13.85
CA TYR A 344 -11.41 12.75 13.58
C TYR A 344 -12.33 11.54 13.37
N ILE A 345 -12.97 11.53 12.19
CA ILE A 345 -13.91 10.51 11.73
C ILE A 345 -13.48 10.08 10.33
N TYR A 346 -13.42 8.78 10.07
CA TYR A 346 -13.03 8.22 8.79
C TYR A 346 -13.63 6.84 8.56
N SER A 347 -13.56 6.36 7.32
CA SER A 347 -14.08 5.05 6.94
C SER A 347 -12.98 4.00 6.74
N GLN A 348 -13.39 2.75 6.50
CA GLN A 348 -12.46 1.70 6.06
C GLN A 348 -11.86 2.01 4.69
N TYR A 349 -12.55 2.78 3.84
CA TYR A 349 -11.98 3.21 2.56
C TYR A 349 -10.81 4.19 2.75
N ALA A 350 -10.93 5.12 3.71
CA ALA A 350 -9.84 6.00 4.09
C ALA A 350 -8.64 5.19 4.60
N LYS A 351 -8.89 4.20 5.47
CA LYS A 351 -7.86 3.32 6.02
C LYS A 351 -7.14 2.48 4.95
N THR A 352 -7.78 2.24 3.81
CA THR A 352 -7.20 1.54 2.65
C THR A 352 -6.72 2.52 1.58
N ASN A 353 -6.91 3.81 1.78
CA ASN A 353 -6.54 4.82 0.79
C ASN A 353 -5.04 4.74 0.45
N ASN A 354 -4.72 4.97 -0.81
CA ASN A 354 -3.38 4.78 -1.36
C ASN A 354 -2.84 3.34 -1.18
N GLY A 355 -3.75 2.37 -1.17
CA GLY A 355 -3.48 0.95 -1.01
C GLY A 355 -4.35 0.10 -1.94
N ILE A 356 -4.59 -1.16 -1.56
CA ILE A 356 -5.33 -2.13 -2.37
C ILE A 356 -6.59 -2.58 -1.63
N TYR A 357 -7.73 -2.41 -2.27
CA TYR A 357 -9.03 -2.88 -1.79
C TYR A 357 -9.51 -4.05 -2.63
N THR A 358 -9.78 -5.19 -2.00
CA THR A 358 -10.10 -6.42 -2.71
C THR A 358 -11.41 -7.06 -2.30
N LEU A 359 -12.16 -7.55 -3.29
CA LEU A 359 -13.37 -8.36 -3.10
C LEU A 359 -13.11 -9.79 -3.57
N MET A 360 -13.08 -10.73 -2.63
CA MET A 360 -12.96 -12.15 -2.94
C MET A 360 -14.31 -12.70 -3.34
N ASP A 361 -14.42 -13.16 -4.58
CA ASP A 361 -15.57 -13.90 -5.11
C ASP A 361 -16.90 -13.11 -5.09
N ILE A 362 -17.08 -12.23 -6.08
CA ILE A 362 -18.32 -11.49 -6.26
C ILE A 362 -19.43 -12.44 -6.70
N LYS A 363 -20.54 -12.43 -5.95
CA LYS A 363 -21.74 -13.22 -6.18
C LYS A 363 -22.98 -12.33 -6.07
N SER A 364 -24.13 -12.86 -6.45
CA SER A 364 -25.41 -12.14 -6.39
C SER A 364 -25.73 -11.57 -4.99
N HIS A 365 -25.34 -12.27 -3.93
CA HIS A 365 -25.66 -11.84 -2.55
C HIS A 365 -24.71 -10.78 -1.96
N ASN A 366 -23.59 -10.48 -2.62
CA ASN A 366 -22.62 -9.47 -2.19
C ASN A 366 -22.33 -8.39 -3.24
N ILE A 367 -23.16 -8.34 -4.29
CA ILE A 367 -23.01 -7.36 -5.37
C ILE A 367 -23.17 -5.92 -4.90
N GLU A 368 -23.89 -5.70 -3.81
CA GLU A 368 -24.08 -4.38 -3.19
C GLU A 368 -22.76 -3.69 -2.89
N ARG A 369 -21.73 -4.44 -2.45
CA ARG A 369 -20.38 -3.89 -2.22
C ARG A 369 -19.73 -3.36 -3.49
N LEU A 370 -19.99 -4.01 -4.62
CA LEU A 370 -19.49 -3.55 -5.90
C LEU A 370 -20.22 -2.25 -6.33
N ILE A 371 -21.51 -2.15 -6.02
CA ILE A 371 -22.32 -0.96 -6.32
C ILE A 371 -21.87 0.23 -5.46
N GLU A 372 -21.58 0.00 -4.18
CA GLU A 372 -21.04 1.04 -3.30
C GLU A 372 -19.74 1.67 -3.85
N LEU A 373 -18.91 0.87 -4.52
CA LEU A 373 -17.67 1.36 -5.14
C LEU A 373 -17.92 2.24 -6.37
N HIS A 374 -19.13 2.25 -6.94
CA HIS A 374 -19.41 3.01 -8.15
C HIS A 374 -19.10 4.50 -8.00
N ASN A 375 -19.56 5.13 -6.94
CA ASN A 375 -19.33 6.55 -6.69
C ASN A 375 -17.86 6.83 -6.38
N ILE A 376 -17.22 5.94 -5.59
CA ILE A 376 -15.81 6.05 -5.24
C ILE A 376 -14.93 6.00 -6.49
N ILE A 377 -15.20 5.06 -7.39
CA ILE A 377 -14.42 4.92 -8.63
C ILE A 377 -14.69 6.06 -9.60
N SER A 378 -15.91 6.61 -9.57
CA SER A 378 -16.31 7.69 -10.47
C SER A 378 -15.67 9.01 -10.11
N GLU A 379 -15.68 9.36 -8.84
CA GLU A 379 -15.36 10.69 -8.34
C GLU A 379 -14.17 10.70 -7.39
N ALA A 380 -13.61 9.51 -7.08
CA ALA A 380 -12.57 9.32 -6.08
C ALA A 380 -12.97 9.86 -4.69
N VAL A 381 -14.27 9.89 -4.40
CA VAL A 381 -14.84 10.42 -3.16
C VAL A 381 -15.80 9.42 -2.52
N HIS A 382 -15.67 9.25 -1.22
CA HIS A 382 -16.62 8.53 -0.37
C HIS A 382 -17.20 9.47 0.69
N LYS A 383 -18.47 9.29 1.04
CA LYS A 383 -19.14 10.13 2.02
C LYS A 383 -19.37 9.37 3.32
N VAL A 384 -18.83 9.92 4.41
CA VAL A 384 -19.01 9.41 5.78
C VAL A 384 -19.76 10.46 6.58
N GLU A 385 -21.01 10.18 6.98
CA GLU A 385 -21.92 11.19 7.50
C GLU A 385 -22.02 12.40 6.56
N ASP A 386 -21.55 13.57 7.01
CA ASP A 386 -21.50 14.82 6.24
C ASP A 386 -20.09 15.13 5.69
N ILE A 387 -19.11 14.22 5.91
CA ILE A 387 -17.72 14.44 5.53
C ILE A 387 -17.41 13.69 4.25
N GLU A 388 -16.74 14.34 3.32
CA GLU A 388 -16.22 13.74 2.10
C GLU A 388 -14.77 13.29 2.31
N GLU A 389 -14.48 12.04 1.93
CA GLU A 389 -13.16 11.43 1.98
C GLU A 389 -12.65 11.20 0.56
N ASN A 390 -11.42 11.59 0.29
CA ASN A 390 -10.75 11.22 -0.96
C ASN A 390 -10.27 9.77 -0.89
N VAL A 391 -10.57 8.97 -1.90
CA VAL A 391 -10.20 7.55 -1.96
C VAL A 391 -9.54 7.23 -3.29
N ASN A 392 -8.23 7.09 -3.26
CA ASN A 392 -7.38 6.72 -4.40
C ASN A 392 -6.74 5.34 -4.15
N SER A 393 -7.53 4.28 -4.27
CA SER A 393 -7.09 2.91 -4.04
C SER A 393 -7.14 2.08 -5.31
N LEU A 394 -6.31 1.05 -5.37
CA LEU A 394 -6.38 0.05 -6.44
C LEU A 394 -7.46 -0.98 -6.07
N PHE A 395 -8.55 -0.99 -6.83
CA PHE A 395 -9.69 -1.89 -6.60
C PHE A 395 -9.55 -3.16 -7.42
N MET A 396 -9.54 -4.30 -6.74
CA MET A 396 -9.45 -5.62 -7.35
C MET A 396 -10.60 -6.52 -6.90
N ALA A 397 -11.02 -7.42 -7.75
CA ALA A 397 -12.06 -8.38 -7.41
C ALA A 397 -11.89 -9.71 -8.12
N LEU A 398 -12.43 -10.78 -7.54
CA LEU A 398 -12.51 -12.09 -8.16
C LEU A 398 -13.94 -12.41 -8.52
N MET A 399 -14.14 -13.05 -9.68
CA MET A 399 -15.46 -13.45 -10.15
C MET A 399 -15.42 -14.76 -10.93
N ASN A 400 -16.51 -15.50 -10.88
CA ASN A 400 -16.74 -16.59 -11.81
C ASN A 400 -17.45 -16.09 -13.09
N PRO A 401 -17.18 -16.65 -14.26
CA PRO A 401 -17.83 -16.20 -15.51
C PRO A 401 -19.36 -16.24 -15.48
N GLU A 402 -19.93 -17.16 -14.69
CA GLU A 402 -21.38 -17.30 -14.53
C GLU A 402 -22.01 -16.10 -13.80
N ASP A 403 -21.26 -15.47 -12.90
CA ASP A 403 -21.71 -14.33 -12.09
C ASP A 403 -21.68 -13.00 -12.86
N LYS A 404 -21.04 -12.95 -14.04
CA LYS A 404 -21.02 -11.76 -14.91
C LYS A 404 -22.42 -11.25 -15.27
N LYS A 405 -23.38 -12.16 -15.41
CA LYS A 405 -24.77 -11.81 -15.74
C LYS A 405 -25.38 -10.87 -14.69
N ASN A 406 -25.02 -11.04 -13.42
CA ASN A 406 -25.52 -10.21 -12.33
C ASN A 406 -25.05 -8.75 -12.40
N ILE A 407 -23.95 -8.48 -13.12
CA ILE A 407 -23.40 -7.14 -13.29
C ILE A 407 -23.90 -6.48 -14.57
N GLN A 408 -24.25 -7.25 -15.60
CA GLN A 408 -24.72 -6.74 -16.89
C GLN A 408 -25.99 -5.88 -16.78
N ASP A 409 -26.78 -6.09 -15.73
CA ASP A 409 -27.96 -5.27 -15.43
C ASP A 409 -27.59 -3.83 -15.01
N PHE A 410 -26.33 -3.57 -14.66
CA PHE A 410 -25.82 -2.25 -14.28
C PHE A 410 -24.98 -1.63 -15.40
N GLN A 411 -25.61 -1.24 -16.50
CA GLN A 411 -24.93 -0.70 -17.69
C GLN A 411 -24.03 0.51 -17.36
N SER A 412 -24.45 1.38 -16.45
CA SER A 412 -23.66 2.56 -16.04
C SER A 412 -22.34 2.23 -15.35
N PHE A 413 -22.20 1.00 -14.87
CA PHE A 413 -21.00 0.54 -14.17
C PHE A 413 -20.04 -0.25 -15.05
N SER A 414 -20.49 -0.76 -16.20
CA SER A 414 -19.71 -1.63 -17.09
C SER A 414 -18.44 -0.95 -17.62
N ASP A 415 -18.48 0.36 -17.86
CA ASP A 415 -17.35 1.14 -18.38
C ASP A 415 -16.21 1.30 -17.34
N ARG A 416 -16.53 1.04 -16.08
CA ARG A 416 -15.59 1.16 -14.95
C ARG A 416 -15.01 -0.19 -14.50
N ILE A 417 -15.33 -1.23 -15.23
CA ILE A 417 -14.82 -2.58 -14.98
C ILE A 417 -13.81 -2.95 -16.06
N ALA A 418 -12.64 -3.42 -15.62
CA ALA A 418 -11.66 -4.06 -16.48
C ALA A 418 -11.59 -5.55 -16.15
N TYR A 419 -11.88 -6.40 -17.10
CA TYR A 419 -11.81 -7.85 -16.93
C TYR A 419 -10.46 -8.39 -17.35
N ILE A 420 -9.84 -9.18 -16.47
CA ILE A 420 -8.60 -9.93 -16.74
C ILE A 420 -8.91 -11.42 -16.56
N ASN A 421 -8.90 -12.15 -17.65
CA ASN A 421 -9.24 -13.57 -17.61
C ASN A 421 -8.07 -14.41 -17.10
N ILE A 422 -8.33 -15.25 -16.09
CA ILE A 422 -7.40 -16.29 -15.58
C ILE A 422 -7.84 -17.63 -16.17
N PRO A 423 -7.09 -18.19 -17.12
CA PRO A 423 -7.42 -19.45 -17.75
C PRO A 423 -7.13 -20.65 -16.86
N TYR A 424 -7.62 -21.81 -17.23
CA TYR A 424 -7.11 -23.07 -16.66
C TYR A 424 -5.66 -23.30 -17.08
N VAL A 425 -4.91 -23.97 -16.21
CA VAL A 425 -3.63 -24.53 -16.57
C VAL A 425 -3.86 -25.65 -17.61
N LEU A 426 -3.20 -25.54 -18.76
CA LEU A 426 -3.28 -26.50 -19.86
C LEU A 426 -1.93 -27.21 -20.13
N ASP A 427 -0.85 -26.75 -19.49
CA ASP A 427 0.45 -27.40 -19.55
C ASP A 427 0.53 -28.59 -18.59
N ILE A 428 0.93 -29.75 -19.10
CA ILE A 428 0.99 -31.00 -18.34
C ILE A 428 2.05 -30.92 -17.22
N GLN A 429 3.19 -30.31 -17.50
CA GLN A 429 4.27 -30.23 -16.53
C GLN A 429 3.90 -29.30 -15.36
N THR A 430 3.28 -28.19 -15.67
CA THR A 430 2.73 -27.26 -14.68
C THR A 430 1.68 -27.92 -13.79
N GLU A 431 0.76 -28.69 -14.38
CA GLU A 431 -0.28 -29.42 -13.64
C GLU A 431 0.36 -30.48 -12.69
N VAL A 432 1.37 -31.20 -13.15
CA VAL A 432 2.13 -32.14 -12.31
C VAL A 432 2.84 -31.42 -11.17
N ASN A 433 3.42 -30.24 -11.41
CA ASN A 433 4.06 -29.44 -10.38
C ASN A 433 3.05 -28.94 -9.33
N ILE A 434 1.83 -28.60 -9.74
CA ILE A 434 0.74 -28.27 -8.82
C ILE A 434 0.45 -29.46 -7.89
N TYR A 435 0.35 -30.68 -8.43
CA TYR A 435 0.11 -31.87 -7.59
C TYR A 435 1.26 -32.14 -6.62
N ARG A 436 2.51 -31.98 -7.06
CA ARG A 436 3.70 -32.12 -6.19
C ARG A 436 3.69 -31.11 -5.05
N ASN A 437 3.24 -29.90 -5.31
CA ASN A 437 3.11 -28.89 -4.25
C ASN A 437 1.97 -29.19 -3.27
N ILE A 438 0.83 -29.65 -3.77
CA ILE A 438 -0.32 -29.96 -2.91
C ILE A 438 -0.07 -31.18 -2.03
N PHE A 439 0.48 -32.25 -2.59
CA PHE A 439 0.65 -33.55 -1.90
C PHE A 439 2.05 -33.77 -1.36
N GLY A 440 2.99 -32.89 -1.63
CA GLY A 440 4.39 -33.01 -1.26
C GLY A 440 5.21 -33.86 -2.24
N LYS A 441 6.54 -33.76 -2.14
CA LYS A 441 7.46 -34.45 -3.05
C LYS A 441 7.38 -36.02 -2.95
N HIS A 442 6.86 -36.54 -1.86
CA HIS A 442 6.67 -37.99 -1.66
C HIS A 442 5.63 -38.61 -2.60
N ILE A 443 4.81 -37.81 -3.28
CA ILE A 443 3.82 -38.31 -4.23
C ILE A 443 4.49 -39.08 -5.38
N ASP A 444 5.69 -38.67 -5.80
CA ASP A 444 6.42 -39.35 -6.87
C ASP A 444 6.89 -40.77 -6.44
N GLU A 445 7.11 -41.00 -5.13
CA GLU A 445 7.50 -42.31 -4.56
C GLU A 445 6.29 -43.22 -4.42
N CYS A 446 5.07 -42.67 -4.32
CA CYS A 446 3.84 -43.43 -4.15
C CYS A 446 3.25 -43.93 -5.47
N PHE A 447 3.68 -43.41 -6.61
CA PHE A 447 3.09 -43.71 -7.91
C PHE A 447 4.14 -44.31 -8.87
N LEU A 448 3.67 -45.16 -9.77
CA LEU A 448 4.49 -45.62 -10.90
C LEU A 448 4.88 -44.46 -11.82
N PRO A 449 6.03 -44.54 -12.51
CA PRO A 449 6.45 -43.54 -13.47
C PRO A 449 5.33 -43.15 -14.46
N ARG A 450 5.15 -41.86 -14.70
CA ARG A 450 4.13 -41.28 -15.60
C ARG A 450 2.69 -41.32 -15.11
N VAL A 451 2.36 -41.87 -13.95
CA VAL A 451 0.98 -41.88 -13.45
C VAL A 451 0.48 -40.46 -13.26
N LEU A 452 1.27 -39.57 -12.62
CA LEU A 452 0.92 -38.16 -12.46
C LEU A 452 0.74 -37.42 -13.79
N HIS A 453 1.60 -37.70 -14.79
CA HIS A 453 1.47 -37.13 -16.12
C HIS A 453 0.19 -37.61 -16.84
N ASN A 454 -0.16 -38.86 -16.69
CA ASN A 454 -1.39 -39.39 -17.27
C ASN A 454 -2.64 -38.80 -16.57
N PHE A 455 -2.57 -38.65 -15.24
CA PHE A 455 -3.62 -38.01 -14.48
C PHE A 455 -3.80 -36.55 -14.90
N ALA A 456 -2.71 -35.78 -15.03
CA ALA A 456 -2.72 -34.42 -15.55
C ALA A 456 -3.36 -34.35 -16.95
N ARG A 457 -3.03 -35.28 -17.87
CA ARG A 457 -3.65 -35.34 -19.20
C ARG A 457 -5.15 -35.53 -19.15
N VAL A 458 -5.65 -36.41 -18.27
CA VAL A 458 -7.09 -36.64 -18.11
C VAL A 458 -7.78 -35.39 -17.60
N ILE A 459 -7.24 -34.73 -16.59
CA ILE A 459 -7.79 -33.50 -16.03
C ILE A 459 -7.78 -32.38 -17.07
N ILE A 460 -6.66 -32.15 -17.76
CA ILE A 460 -6.56 -31.16 -18.83
C ILE A 460 -7.57 -31.44 -19.96
N SER A 461 -7.69 -32.71 -20.37
CA SER A 461 -8.66 -33.12 -21.39
C SER A 461 -10.11 -32.83 -20.96
N SER A 462 -10.43 -32.96 -19.69
CA SER A 462 -11.76 -32.62 -19.16
C SER A 462 -12.05 -31.11 -19.21
N ARG A 463 -11.02 -30.28 -19.11
CA ARG A 463 -11.12 -28.80 -19.21
C ARG A 463 -11.28 -28.32 -20.66
N LEU A 464 -10.76 -29.10 -21.61
CA LEU A 464 -10.81 -28.80 -23.05
C LEU A 464 -12.13 -29.20 -23.74
N LYS A 465 -13.06 -29.84 -23.03
CA LYS A 465 -14.38 -30.16 -23.62
C LYS A 465 -15.07 -28.86 -23.99
N THR A 466 -15.23 -28.66 -25.30
CA THR A 466 -16.04 -27.58 -25.85
C THR A 466 -17.47 -27.69 -25.33
N ARG A 467 -18.00 -26.56 -24.87
CA ARG A 467 -19.43 -26.43 -24.64
C ARG A 467 -20.13 -26.60 -25.99
N SER A 468 -20.84 -27.71 -26.15
CA SER A 468 -21.78 -27.90 -27.26
C SER A 468 -22.96 -26.97 -27.09
#